data_4c9a8240dc619fdcafa798abc8b84ac8
#
_entry.id   4c9a8240dc619fdcafa798abc8b84ac8
#
_cell.length_a   1.000
_cell.length_b   1.000
_cell.length_c   1.000
_cell.angle_alpha   90.00
_cell.angle_beta   90.00
_cell.angle_gamma   90.00
#
_symmetry.space_group_name_H-M   'P 1'
#
loop_
_entity.id
_entity.type
_entity.pdbx_description
1 polymer ?
#
loop_
_entity_poly.entity_id
_entity_poly.type
_entity_poly.pdbx_seq_one_letter_code
_entity_poly.pdbx_strand_id
1 'polypeptide(L)'
;MRKEKVVVGLDVGTTKVVALVGNTIEGMIEIIGMGKSESHGLEKGVVVDIGRTISSIRKAVEEAENMADVKIDSVYVGIAGKHITSINNSGTVSINRPDRIITEDDVRRVVETAQAIQIPPESEMIHVIPRQYI
;
A
#
# COMPACT_ATOMS: atom_id res chain seq x y z
N MET A 1 -29.45 -3.50 -7.15
CA MET A 1 -28.77 -2.19 -6.98
C MET A 1 -27.27 -2.45 -6.98
N ARG A 2 -26.56 -1.97 -7.98
CA ARG A 2 -25.10 -2.04 -8.04
C ARG A 2 -24.53 -1.10 -6.98
N LYS A 3 -23.69 -1.59 -6.08
CA LYS A 3 -23.03 -0.75 -5.08
C LYS A 3 -21.94 0.04 -5.80
N GLU A 4 -22.18 1.30 -6.02
CA GLU A 4 -21.11 2.25 -6.32
C GLU A 4 -20.14 2.24 -5.13
N LYS A 5 -18.85 2.06 -5.40
CA LYS A 5 -17.83 2.03 -4.37
C LYS A 5 -16.85 3.17 -4.63
N VAL A 6 -16.83 4.12 -3.72
CA VAL A 6 -15.82 5.17 -3.73
C VAL A 6 -14.48 4.58 -3.32
N VAL A 7 -13.44 4.89 -4.08
CA VAL A 7 -12.04 4.53 -3.80
C VAL A 7 -11.21 5.80 -3.83
N VAL A 8 -10.24 5.90 -2.92
CA VAL A 8 -9.39 7.09 -2.82
C VAL A 8 -7.93 6.68 -2.84
N GLY A 9 -7.17 7.28 -3.74
CA GLY A 9 -5.72 7.16 -3.82
C GLY A 9 -5.05 8.41 -3.26
N LEU A 10 -4.04 8.24 -2.42
CA LEU A 10 -3.22 9.32 -1.87
C LEU A 10 -1.76 9.09 -2.24
N ASP A 11 -1.18 10.03 -2.95
CA ASP A 11 0.25 10.07 -3.24
C ASP A 11 0.92 11.16 -2.42
N VAL A 12 1.82 10.76 -1.53
CA VAL A 12 2.56 11.66 -0.64
C VAL A 12 4.01 11.78 -1.15
N GLY A 13 4.20 12.70 -2.07
CA GLY A 13 5.51 12.97 -2.67
C GLY A 13 6.30 14.05 -1.93
N THR A 14 7.58 14.17 -2.27
CA THR A 14 8.49 15.19 -1.69
C THR A 14 8.11 16.62 -2.11
N THR A 15 7.52 16.78 -3.30
CA THR A 15 7.21 18.11 -3.87
C THR A 15 5.73 18.44 -3.77
N LYS A 16 4.86 17.42 -3.87
CA LYS A 16 3.40 17.58 -3.86
C LYS A 16 2.74 16.40 -3.19
N VAL A 17 1.57 16.64 -2.61
CA VAL A 17 0.61 15.63 -2.18
C VAL A 17 -0.59 15.70 -3.10
N VAL A 18 -1.06 14.55 -3.56
CA VAL A 18 -2.24 14.44 -4.44
C VAL A 18 -3.21 13.42 -3.87
N ALA A 19 -4.47 13.79 -3.75
CA ALA A 19 -5.57 12.90 -3.45
C ALA A 19 -6.49 12.78 -4.66
N LEU A 20 -6.82 11.55 -5.06
CA LEU A 20 -7.75 11.26 -6.16
C LEU A 20 -8.93 10.47 -5.62
N VAL A 21 -10.13 10.95 -5.90
CA VAL A 21 -11.38 10.26 -5.57
C VAL A 21 -11.96 9.66 -6.84
N GLY A 22 -12.16 8.36 -6.82
CA GLY A 22 -12.76 7.62 -7.93
C GLY A 22 -14.02 6.88 -7.52
N ASN A 23 -14.96 6.79 -8.43
CA ASN A 23 -16.13 5.94 -8.32
C ASN A 23 -15.93 4.69 -9.18
N THR A 24 -16.17 3.50 -8.62
CA THR A 24 -16.03 2.24 -9.35
C THR A 24 -17.37 1.86 -9.97
N ILE A 25 -17.42 1.86 -11.30
CA ILE A 25 -18.59 1.51 -12.09
C ILE A 25 -18.18 0.38 -13.05
N GLU A 26 -18.79 -0.78 -12.93
CA GLU A 26 -18.56 -1.93 -13.84
C GLU A 26 -17.09 -2.35 -14.00
N GLY A 27 -16.28 -2.19 -12.95
CA GLY A 27 -14.84 -2.50 -12.97
C GLY A 27 -13.95 -1.39 -13.54
N MET A 28 -14.53 -0.29 -13.98
CA MET A 28 -13.81 0.92 -14.36
C MET A 28 -13.82 1.93 -13.21
N ILE A 29 -12.79 2.77 -13.14
CA ILE A 29 -12.70 3.85 -12.17
C ILE A 29 -12.91 5.17 -12.91
N GLU A 30 -13.96 5.90 -12.52
CA GLU A 30 -14.20 7.25 -12.94
C GLU A 30 -13.70 8.23 -11.87
N ILE A 31 -12.82 9.16 -12.23
CA ILE A 31 -12.33 10.16 -11.28
C ILE A 31 -13.39 11.25 -11.11
N ILE A 32 -13.88 11.39 -9.88
CA ILE A 32 -14.93 12.35 -9.50
C ILE A 32 -14.41 13.51 -8.67
N GLY A 33 -13.17 13.43 -8.15
CA GLY A 33 -12.55 14.50 -7.41
C GLY A 33 -11.04 14.36 -7.33
N MET A 34 -10.37 15.50 -7.22
CA MET A 34 -8.93 15.59 -7.06
C MET A 34 -8.59 16.76 -6.14
N GLY A 35 -7.64 16.54 -5.26
CA GLY A 35 -7.03 17.62 -4.48
C GLY A 35 -5.52 17.55 -4.55
N LYS A 36 -4.87 18.70 -4.50
CA LYS A 36 -3.42 18.84 -4.58
C LYS A 36 -2.93 19.91 -3.62
N SER A 37 -1.82 19.63 -2.94
CA SER A 37 -1.11 20.61 -2.14
C SER A 37 0.39 20.53 -2.37
N GLU A 38 1.10 21.61 -2.05
CA GLU A 38 2.56 21.54 -1.91
C GLU A 38 2.91 20.63 -0.74
N SER A 39 3.93 19.79 -0.92
CA SER A 39 4.42 18.90 0.13
C SER A 39 5.45 19.62 0.98
N HIS A 40 5.19 19.66 2.27
CA HIS A 40 6.12 20.17 3.27
C HIS A 40 6.35 19.08 4.33
N GLY A 41 7.57 18.99 4.84
CA GLY A 41 7.92 18.02 5.89
C GLY A 41 8.45 16.68 5.37
N LEU A 42 8.66 16.53 4.05
CA LEU A 42 9.36 15.39 3.46
C LEU A 42 10.68 15.80 2.82
N GLU A 43 11.72 14.98 3.03
CA GLU A 43 12.99 15.07 2.34
C GLU A 43 13.36 13.71 1.73
N LYS A 44 13.52 13.65 0.41
CA LYS A 44 13.87 12.43 -0.32
C LYS A 44 12.98 11.22 0.02
N GLY A 45 11.68 11.48 0.20
CA GLY A 45 10.69 10.46 0.51
C GLY A 45 10.62 10.06 1.99
N VAL A 46 11.36 10.73 2.88
CA VAL A 46 11.34 10.49 4.34
C VAL A 46 10.66 11.65 5.03
N VAL A 47 9.77 11.35 5.98
CA VAL A 47 9.10 12.36 6.80
C VAL A 47 10.11 12.90 7.83
N VAL A 48 10.43 14.21 7.73
CA VAL A 48 11.31 14.93 8.67
C VAL A 48 10.54 15.90 9.57
N ASP A 49 9.31 16.26 9.19
CA ASP A 49 8.40 17.09 9.99
C ASP A 49 6.97 16.56 9.83
N ILE A 50 6.50 15.87 10.88
CA ILE A 50 5.18 15.24 10.90
C ILE A 50 4.07 16.28 10.81
N GLY A 51 4.18 17.41 11.53
CA GLY A 51 3.15 18.44 11.57
C GLY A 51 2.92 19.09 10.20
N ARG A 52 4.00 19.42 9.51
CA ARG A 52 3.93 19.97 8.15
C ARG A 52 3.40 18.95 7.14
N THR A 53 3.80 17.68 7.27
CA THR A 53 3.31 16.60 6.42
C THR A 53 1.79 16.40 6.59
N ILE A 54 1.30 16.36 7.83
CA ILE A 54 -0.14 16.27 8.12
C ILE A 54 -0.89 17.44 7.49
N SER A 55 -0.38 18.66 7.63
CA SER A 55 -1.01 19.85 7.06
C SER A 55 -1.11 19.78 5.52
N SER A 56 -0.05 19.29 4.85
CA SER A 56 -0.04 19.10 3.40
C SER A 56 -1.06 18.05 2.95
N ILE A 57 -1.11 16.91 3.65
CA ILE A 57 -2.07 15.84 3.36
C ILE A 57 -3.50 16.35 3.54
N ARG A 58 -3.78 17.02 4.67
CA ARG A 58 -5.11 17.55 4.97
C ARG A 58 -5.63 18.48 3.88
N LYS A 59 -4.80 19.41 3.40
CA LYS A 59 -5.18 20.33 2.31
C LYS A 59 -5.56 19.58 1.03
N ALA A 60 -4.78 18.61 0.62
CA ALA A 60 -5.07 17.81 -0.57
C ALA A 60 -6.36 16.99 -0.41
N VAL A 61 -6.58 16.40 0.76
CA VAL A 61 -7.78 15.62 1.06
C VAL A 61 -9.02 16.49 1.09
N GLU A 62 -8.99 17.63 1.79
CA GLU A 62 -10.11 18.57 1.86
C GLU A 62 -10.52 19.11 0.48
N GLU A 63 -9.55 19.40 -0.39
CA GLU A 63 -9.83 19.83 -1.76
C GLU A 63 -10.49 18.71 -2.57
N ALA A 64 -10.03 17.46 -2.45
CA ALA A 64 -10.61 16.30 -3.12
C ALA A 64 -12.03 16.01 -2.61
N GLU A 65 -12.27 16.09 -1.30
CA GLU A 65 -13.59 15.93 -0.68
C GLU A 65 -14.59 16.98 -1.21
N ASN A 66 -14.16 18.24 -1.26
CA ASN A 66 -15.00 19.33 -1.76
C ASN A 66 -15.35 19.16 -3.24
N MET A 67 -14.41 18.69 -4.06
CA MET A 67 -14.66 18.47 -5.49
C MET A 67 -15.59 17.28 -5.73
N ALA A 68 -15.42 16.20 -4.99
CA ALA A 68 -16.19 14.96 -5.14
C ALA A 68 -17.51 14.96 -4.37
N ASP A 69 -17.74 15.93 -3.50
CA ASP A 69 -18.88 15.98 -2.54
C ASP A 69 -19.01 14.68 -1.70
N VAL A 70 -17.87 14.18 -1.21
CA VAL A 70 -17.79 12.98 -0.36
C VAL A 70 -16.90 13.23 0.85
N LYS A 71 -17.07 12.41 1.91
CA LYS A 71 -16.12 12.31 3.01
C LYS A 71 -15.18 11.14 2.80
N ILE A 72 -13.89 11.36 3.07
CA ILE A 72 -12.83 10.38 2.89
C ILE A 72 -12.50 9.76 4.24
N ASP A 73 -12.90 8.49 4.44
CA ASP A 73 -12.63 7.72 5.65
C ASP A 73 -11.40 6.82 5.53
N SER A 74 -11.07 6.42 4.30
CA SER A 74 -9.97 5.50 4.01
C SER A 74 -9.32 5.80 2.67
N VAL A 75 -8.04 5.53 2.57
CA VAL A 75 -7.26 5.79 1.35
C VAL A 75 -6.31 4.63 1.05
N TYR A 76 -6.00 4.45 -0.22
CA TYR A 76 -4.84 3.69 -0.66
C TYR A 76 -3.66 4.65 -0.79
N VAL A 77 -2.59 4.41 -0.04
CA VAL A 77 -1.41 5.28 -0.03
C VAL A 77 -0.27 4.64 -0.81
N GLY A 78 0.28 5.38 -1.78
CA GLY A 78 1.55 5.06 -2.38
C GLY A 78 2.70 5.57 -1.50
N ILE A 79 3.65 4.72 -1.17
CA ILE A 79 4.85 5.09 -0.43
C ILE A 79 6.10 4.73 -1.20
N ALA A 80 7.10 5.62 -1.16
CA ALA A 80 8.42 5.37 -1.72
C ALA A 80 9.46 6.13 -0.90
N GLY A 81 10.64 5.53 -0.74
CA GLY A 81 11.73 6.17 -0.02
C GLY A 81 12.88 5.18 0.21
N LYS A 82 14.03 5.68 0.63
CA LYS A 82 15.22 4.86 0.90
C LYS A 82 15.03 3.85 2.05
N HIS A 83 14.04 4.09 2.90
CA HIS A 83 13.67 3.21 4.01
C HIS A 83 12.78 2.04 3.59
N ILE A 84 12.26 2.07 2.36
CA ILE A 84 11.50 0.95 1.77
C ILE A 84 12.47 0.08 0.99
N THR A 85 12.68 -1.13 1.46
CA THR A 85 13.56 -2.12 0.83
C THR A 85 12.81 -3.40 0.53
N SER A 86 13.28 -4.16 -0.46
CA SER A 86 12.76 -5.49 -0.77
C SER A 86 13.88 -6.51 -0.75
N ILE A 87 13.58 -7.69 -0.23
CA ILE A 87 14.49 -8.83 -0.17
C ILE A 87 13.80 -10.00 -0.86
N ASN A 88 14.49 -10.64 -1.82
CA ASN A 88 14.02 -11.89 -2.39
C ASN A 88 14.59 -13.05 -1.60
N ASN A 89 13.73 -13.96 -1.19
CA ASN A 89 14.11 -15.19 -0.51
C ASN A 89 13.33 -16.38 -1.05
N SER A 90 13.81 -17.59 -0.79
CA SER A 90 13.13 -18.84 -1.15
C SER A 90 12.95 -19.70 0.10
N GLY A 91 11.80 -20.37 0.17
CA GLY A 91 11.54 -21.39 1.19
C GLY A 91 11.34 -22.75 0.52
N THR A 92 11.69 -23.80 1.24
CA THR A 92 11.45 -25.18 0.80
C THR A 92 10.88 -25.97 1.96
N VAL A 93 9.84 -26.76 1.71
CA VAL A 93 9.25 -27.67 2.68
C VAL A 93 9.13 -29.06 2.08
N SER A 94 9.35 -30.08 2.91
CA SER A 94 9.18 -31.48 2.49
C SER A 94 7.71 -31.89 2.62
N ILE A 95 7.22 -32.57 1.59
CA ILE A 95 5.91 -33.24 1.61
C ILE A 95 6.13 -34.70 1.88
N ASN A 96 5.89 -35.12 3.13
CA ASN A 96 6.13 -36.49 3.58
C ASN A 96 4.90 -37.39 3.44
N ARG A 97 3.85 -36.94 2.78
CA ARG A 97 2.65 -37.73 2.53
C ARG A 97 2.86 -38.70 1.34
N PRO A 98 2.32 -39.94 1.41
CA PRO A 98 2.47 -40.93 0.33
C PRO A 98 1.86 -40.46 -1.00
N ASP A 99 0.79 -39.70 -0.96
CA ASP A 99 0.07 -39.18 -2.13
C ASP A 99 0.76 -37.97 -2.80
N ARG A 100 1.72 -37.31 -2.10
CA ARG A 100 2.45 -36.14 -2.54
C ARG A 100 1.55 -34.96 -2.98
N ILE A 101 0.31 -34.94 -2.53
CA ILE A 101 -0.62 -33.86 -2.85
C ILE A 101 -0.23 -32.61 -2.03
N ILE A 102 -0.07 -31.48 -2.71
CA ILE A 102 0.17 -30.18 -2.07
C ILE A 102 -1.13 -29.67 -1.48
N THR A 103 -1.10 -29.31 -0.20
CA THR A 103 -2.24 -28.76 0.52
C THR A 103 -2.00 -27.27 0.84
N GLU A 104 -3.05 -26.56 1.24
CA GLU A 104 -2.95 -25.18 1.71
C GLU A 104 -2.00 -25.04 2.90
N ASP A 105 -1.92 -26.05 3.76
CA ASP A 105 -0.99 -26.06 4.88
C ASP A 105 0.48 -26.09 4.40
N ASP A 106 0.79 -26.84 3.35
CA ASP A 106 2.14 -26.87 2.77
C ASP A 106 2.49 -25.52 2.16
N VAL A 107 1.52 -24.87 1.50
CA VAL A 107 1.70 -23.52 0.95
C VAL A 107 1.97 -22.51 2.08
N ARG A 108 1.21 -22.59 3.18
CA ARG A 108 1.45 -21.73 4.34
C ARG A 108 2.85 -21.93 4.91
N ARG A 109 3.23 -23.19 5.16
CA ARG A 109 4.55 -23.56 5.72
C ARG A 109 5.71 -23.11 4.84
N VAL A 110 5.62 -23.20 3.51
CA VAL A 110 6.70 -22.76 2.62
C VAL A 110 6.83 -21.24 2.62
N VAL A 111 5.72 -20.51 2.72
CA VAL A 111 5.74 -19.05 2.87
C VAL A 111 6.37 -18.65 4.21
N GLU A 112 5.97 -19.28 5.31
CA GLU A 112 6.58 -19.07 6.64
C GLU A 112 8.09 -19.34 6.63
N THR A 113 8.52 -20.40 5.96
CA THR A 113 9.94 -20.74 5.80
C THR A 113 10.68 -19.66 5.02
N ALA A 114 10.08 -19.15 3.95
CA ALA A 114 10.65 -18.06 3.17
C ALA A 114 10.72 -16.72 3.94
N GLN A 115 9.81 -16.50 4.89
CA GLN A 115 9.78 -15.31 5.75
C GLN A 115 10.79 -15.34 6.89
N ALA A 116 11.33 -16.49 7.23
CA ALA A 116 12.29 -16.69 8.33
C ALA A 116 13.68 -16.13 7.98
N ILE A 117 13.74 -14.81 7.71
CA ILE A 117 14.97 -14.07 7.42
C ILE A 117 15.30 -13.12 8.56
N GLN A 118 16.58 -12.84 8.74
CA GLN A 118 17.01 -11.78 9.64
C GLN A 118 16.82 -10.41 8.96
N ILE A 119 15.99 -9.57 9.58
CA ILE A 119 15.83 -8.16 9.20
C ILE A 119 16.51 -7.26 10.24
N PRO A 120 16.99 -6.06 9.86
CA PRO A 120 17.57 -5.12 10.79
C PRO A 120 16.61 -4.79 11.96
N PRO A 121 17.11 -4.60 13.19
CA PRO A 121 16.27 -4.35 14.36
C PRO A 121 15.35 -3.14 14.25
N GLU A 122 15.73 -2.14 13.45
CA GLU A 122 14.96 -0.92 13.17
C GLU A 122 13.98 -1.08 12.00
N SER A 123 13.88 -2.27 11.41
CA SER A 123 13.02 -2.55 10.26
C SER A 123 11.89 -3.51 10.62
N GLU A 124 10.79 -3.40 9.92
CA GLU A 124 9.63 -4.28 10.05
C GLU A 124 9.20 -4.81 8.68
N MET A 125 8.79 -6.06 8.64
CA MET A 125 8.26 -6.68 7.42
C MET A 125 6.81 -6.24 7.22
N ILE A 126 6.58 -5.39 6.22
CA ILE A 126 5.23 -4.87 5.94
C ILE A 126 4.43 -5.76 4.99
N HIS A 127 5.09 -6.52 4.12
CA HIS A 127 4.39 -7.40 3.18
C HIS A 127 5.28 -8.54 2.67
N VAL A 128 4.64 -9.67 2.33
CA VAL A 128 5.27 -10.83 1.69
C VAL A 128 4.49 -11.17 0.44
N ILE A 129 5.17 -11.19 -0.69
CA ILE A 129 4.55 -11.42 -2.01
C ILE A 129 5.17 -12.68 -2.62
N PRO A 130 4.44 -13.79 -2.69
CA PRO A 130 4.88 -14.96 -3.43
C PRO A 130 5.04 -14.63 -4.92
N ARG A 131 6.20 -14.95 -5.49
CA ARG A 131 6.47 -14.74 -6.93
C ARG A 131 6.18 -15.99 -7.74
N GLN A 132 6.54 -17.13 -7.21
CA GLN A 132 6.43 -18.41 -7.91
C GLN A 132 6.43 -19.56 -6.92
N TYR A 133 5.67 -20.60 -7.22
CA TYR A 133 5.72 -21.91 -6.60
C TYR A 133 6.26 -22.90 -7.63
N ILE A 134 7.16 -23.79 -7.18
CA ILE A 134 7.84 -24.79 -8.04
C ILE A 134 7.62 -26.19 -7.45
#